data_ae83458b00396cca1c0da8779d1b4917
#
_entry.id   ae83458b00396cca1c0da8779d1b4917
#
_cell.length_a   1.000
_cell.length_b   1.000
_cell.length_c   1.000
_cell.angle_alpha   90.00
_cell.angle_beta   90.00
_cell.angle_gamma   90.00
#
_symmetry.space_group_name_H-M   'P 1'
#
loop_
_entity.id
_entity.type
_entity.pdbx_description
1 polymer ?
#
loop_
_entity_poly.entity_id
_entity_poly.type
_entity_poly.pdbx_seq_one_letter_code
_entity_poly.pdbx_strand_id
1 'polypeptide(L)'
;MHGFSGDCREWQTVGAALGDYPRLYLDLPGHGGSGNTGVTGFEEMSDLLTRTLLSYNILNFWLVGYSLGGRIAMFHACQQPEGLKGIIVEGSHPGLQDAGERSARLASDRRWARRFRTEALDVVFTDWYRQPVFASLTDVQRQALIRLRSQNNGANLAMMLEATSLAVQPDLRPALSACNVAFDYLYGERDEKFKALAAELHAVRHAIPHAGHNAHRENPAVVAASLAQILRLRIKDSL
;
A
#
# COMPACT_ATOMS: atom_id res chain seq x y z
N MET A 1 6.17 0.80 -2.76
CA MET A 1 4.98 0.38 -3.54
C MET A 1 3.82 1.30 -3.20
N HIS A 2 3.12 1.79 -4.24
CA HIS A 2 1.99 2.72 -4.13
C HIS A 2 0.68 2.02 -3.70
N GLY A 3 -0.35 2.80 -3.38
CA GLY A 3 -1.71 2.31 -3.13
C GLY A 3 -2.52 2.09 -4.40
N PHE A 4 -3.76 1.61 -4.26
CA PHE A 4 -4.69 1.44 -5.38
C PHE A 4 -4.83 2.73 -6.18
N SER A 5 -4.84 2.62 -7.49
CA SER A 5 -4.86 3.69 -8.48
C SER A 5 -3.64 4.62 -8.50
N GLY A 6 -2.61 4.34 -7.69
CA GLY A 6 -1.34 5.05 -7.68
C GLY A 6 -0.41 4.66 -8.82
N ASP A 7 0.83 5.15 -8.74
CA ASP A 7 1.95 4.77 -9.59
C ASP A 7 3.28 5.01 -8.86
N CYS A 8 4.40 4.67 -9.48
CA CYS A 8 5.75 4.78 -8.91
C CYS A 8 6.11 6.20 -8.43
N ARG A 9 5.44 7.25 -8.92
CA ARG A 9 5.65 8.64 -8.50
C ARG A 9 5.09 8.95 -7.12
N GLU A 10 4.23 8.07 -6.58
CA GLU A 10 3.59 8.24 -5.27
C GLU A 10 4.58 8.57 -4.15
N TRP A 11 5.74 7.90 -4.18
CA TRP A 11 6.76 8.00 -3.14
C TRP A 11 7.92 8.93 -3.48
N GLN A 12 7.93 9.60 -4.63
CA GLN A 12 9.08 10.41 -5.07
C GLN A 12 9.38 11.57 -4.13
N THR A 13 8.35 12.27 -3.63
CA THR A 13 8.54 13.38 -2.69
C THR A 13 9.18 12.91 -1.38
N VAL A 14 8.68 11.82 -0.81
CA VAL A 14 9.26 11.20 0.38
C VAL A 14 10.67 10.70 0.10
N GLY A 15 10.86 9.99 -1.01
CA GLY A 15 12.15 9.45 -1.39
C GLY A 15 13.21 10.52 -1.64
N ALA A 16 12.85 11.67 -2.20
CA ALA A 16 13.79 12.80 -2.39
C ALA A 16 14.33 13.33 -1.05
N ALA A 17 13.52 13.25 0.02
CA ALA A 17 13.90 13.66 1.37
C ALA A 17 14.53 12.56 2.22
N LEU A 18 14.59 11.32 1.72
CA LEU A 18 15.11 10.16 2.47
C LEU A 18 16.64 10.09 2.54
N GLY A 19 17.37 10.88 1.74
CA GLY A 19 18.85 10.84 1.65
C GLY A 19 19.35 9.76 0.68
N ASP A 20 20.56 9.25 0.91
CA ASP A 20 21.31 8.43 -0.07
C ASP A 20 20.94 6.93 -0.05
N TYR A 21 19.80 6.56 0.52
CA TYR A 21 19.36 5.16 0.44
C TYR A 21 19.02 4.79 -1.00
N PRO A 22 19.60 3.70 -1.56
CA PRO A 22 19.18 3.16 -2.85
C PRO A 22 17.69 2.77 -2.80
N ARG A 23 16.93 3.10 -3.84
CA ARG A 23 15.48 2.86 -3.86
C ARG A 23 14.97 2.54 -5.25
N LEU A 24 14.04 1.61 -5.29
CA LEU A 24 13.29 1.24 -6.47
C LEU A 24 11.81 1.58 -6.25
N TYR A 25 11.24 2.37 -7.14
CA TYR A 25 9.82 2.69 -7.16
C TYR A 25 9.11 1.76 -8.14
N LEU A 26 8.15 0.99 -7.65
CA LEU A 26 7.45 -0.01 -8.46
C LEU A 26 6.06 0.46 -8.85
N ASP A 27 5.73 0.31 -10.12
CA ASP A 27 4.34 0.32 -10.57
C ASP A 27 3.74 -1.07 -10.35
N LEU A 28 2.66 -1.14 -9.59
CA LEU A 28 1.92 -2.38 -9.39
C LEU A 28 1.23 -2.81 -10.71
N PRO A 29 0.98 -4.10 -10.93
CA PRO A 29 0.22 -4.57 -12.09
C PRO A 29 -1.05 -3.77 -12.32
N GLY A 30 -1.37 -3.52 -13.57
CA GLY A 30 -2.51 -2.70 -13.96
C GLY A 30 -2.35 -1.19 -13.76
N HIS A 31 -1.17 -0.71 -13.28
CA HIS A 31 -0.91 0.70 -12.98
C HIS A 31 0.34 1.20 -13.70
N GLY A 32 0.38 2.50 -13.98
CA GLY A 32 1.55 3.18 -14.54
C GLY A 32 2.18 2.46 -15.72
N GLY A 33 3.50 2.25 -15.67
CA GLY A 33 4.27 1.50 -16.67
C GLY A 33 3.99 -0.01 -16.71
N SER A 34 3.33 -0.56 -15.66
CA SER A 34 2.91 -1.97 -15.56
C SER A 34 1.43 -2.19 -15.98
N GLY A 35 0.85 -1.25 -16.73
CA GLY A 35 -0.56 -1.28 -17.14
C GLY A 35 -0.99 -2.57 -17.86
N ASN A 36 -0.11 -3.16 -18.66
CA ASN A 36 -0.38 -4.40 -19.41
C ASN A 36 -0.06 -5.69 -18.63
N THR A 37 0.39 -5.58 -17.38
CA THR A 37 0.66 -6.72 -16.52
C THR A 37 -0.58 -7.02 -15.68
N GLY A 38 -1.10 -8.23 -15.77
CA GLY A 38 -2.20 -8.72 -14.93
C GLY A 38 -1.70 -9.68 -13.87
N VAL A 39 -2.46 -9.80 -12.79
CA VAL A 39 -2.30 -10.83 -11.75
C VAL A 39 -3.68 -11.32 -11.33
N THR A 40 -3.77 -12.55 -10.85
CA THR A 40 -5.01 -13.19 -10.41
C THR A 40 -5.21 -13.16 -8.89
N GLY A 41 -4.16 -12.81 -8.14
CA GLY A 41 -4.22 -12.75 -6.68
C GLY A 41 -2.90 -12.36 -6.03
N PHE A 42 -2.85 -12.49 -4.71
CA PHE A 42 -1.69 -12.11 -3.90
C PHE A 42 -0.48 -13.01 -4.12
N GLU A 43 -0.68 -14.31 -4.38
CA GLU A 43 0.38 -15.27 -4.65
C GLU A 43 1.16 -14.86 -5.91
N GLU A 44 0.44 -14.66 -7.02
CA GLU A 44 1.07 -14.25 -8.28
C GLU A 44 1.72 -12.87 -8.16
N MET A 45 1.12 -11.98 -7.37
CA MET A 45 1.69 -10.68 -7.06
C MET A 45 3.02 -10.80 -6.30
N SER A 46 3.09 -11.70 -5.33
CA SER A 46 4.31 -11.99 -4.55
C SER A 46 5.41 -12.59 -5.44
N ASP A 47 5.07 -13.53 -6.32
CA ASP A 47 6.00 -14.14 -7.27
C ASP A 47 6.53 -13.12 -8.29
N LEU A 48 5.67 -12.23 -8.76
CA LEU A 48 6.06 -11.15 -9.66
C LEU A 48 7.02 -10.18 -8.97
N LEU A 49 6.78 -9.84 -7.72
CA LEU A 49 7.68 -8.99 -6.92
C LEU A 49 9.05 -9.63 -6.76
N THR A 50 9.11 -10.93 -6.43
CA THR A 50 10.37 -11.68 -6.35
C THR A 50 11.13 -11.64 -7.67
N ARG A 51 10.47 -11.96 -8.78
CA ARG A 51 11.11 -11.93 -10.12
C ARG A 51 11.59 -10.52 -10.49
N THR A 52 10.84 -9.50 -10.14
CA THR A 52 11.22 -8.11 -10.39
C THR A 52 12.49 -7.75 -9.60
N LEU A 53 12.54 -8.04 -8.31
CA LEU A 53 13.72 -7.75 -7.48
C LEU A 53 14.96 -8.48 -8.00
N LEU A 54 14.82 -9.75 -8.39
CA LEU A 54 15.92 -10.53 -8.98
C LEU A 54 16.39 -9.94 -10.32
N SER A 55 15.48 -9.45 -11.15
CA SER A 55 15.85 -8.85 -12.45
C SER A 55 16.67 -7.56 -12.31
N TYR A 56 16.54 -6.87 -11.18
CA TYR A 56 17.37 -5.72 -10.79
C TYR A 56 18.58 -6.10 -9.93
N ASN A 57 18.84 -7.41 -9.73
CA ASN A 57 19.90 -7.92 -8.83
C ASN A 57 19.80 -7.37 -7.40
N ILE A 58 18.57 -7.19 -6.90
CA ILE A 58 18.30 -6.73 -5.54
C ILE A 58 18.16 -7.96 -4.64
N LEU A 59 19.22 -8.30 -3.93
CA LEU A 59 19.32 -9.51 -3.10
C LEU A 59 19.00 -9.25 -1.62
N ASN A 60 19.13 -8.01 -1.17
CA ASN A 60 18.78 -7.60 0.21
C ASN A 60 17.98 -6.31 0.14
N PHE A 61 16.81 -6.28 0.78
CA PHE A 61 15.89 -5.18 0.62
C PHE A 61 14.95 -4.98 1.81
N TRP A 62 14.42 -3.77 1.89
CA TRP A 62 13.26 -3.39 2.69
C TRP A 62 12.08 -3.13 1.75
N LEU A 63 10.88 -3.54 2.15
CA LEU A 63 9.67 -3.17 1.43
C LEU A 63 8.97 -2.01 2.14
N VAL A 64 8.71 -0.94 1.38
CA VAL A 64 7.87 0.17 1.83
C VAL A 64 6.59 0.17 0.99
N GLY A 65 5.43 0.16 1.64
CA GLY A 65 4.15 0.09 0.94
C GLY A 65 3.03 0.87 1.61
N TYR A 66 2.24 1.56 0.80
CA TYR A 66 1.05 2.27 1.22
C TYR A 66 -0.21 1.52 0.82
N SER A 67 -1.18 1.41 1.73
CA SER A 67 -2.50 0.82 1.48
C SER A 67 -2.41 -0.53 0.77
N LEU A 68 -2.78 -0.65 -0.51
CA LEU A 68 -2.63 -1.88 -1.30
C LEU A 68 -1.16 -2.34 -1.37
N GLY A 69 -0.22 -1.41 -1.61
CA GLY A 69 1.21 -1.74 -1.63
C GLY A 69 1.73 -2.28 -0.30
N GLY A 70 1.21 -1.79 0.82
CA GLY A 70 1.54 -2.34 2.15
C GLY A 70 0.88 -3.70 2.41
N ARG A 71 -0.32 -3.94 1.89
CA ARG A 71 -0.98 -5.27 1.93
C ARG A 71 -0.17 -6.31 1.17
N ILE A 72 0.35 -5.93 0.01
CA ILE A 72 1.26 -6.76 -0.79
C ILE A 72 2.57 -7.00 -0.02
N ALA A 73 3.16 -5.97 0.59
CA ALA A 73 4.37 -6.11 1.40
C ALA A 73 4.17 -7.07 2.57
N MET A 74 3.06 -6.96 3.30
CA MET A 74 2.73 -7.87 4.39
C MET A 74 2.53 -9.31 3.90
N PHE A 75 1.79 -9.50 2.80
CA PHE A 75 1.59 -10.83 2.22
C PHE A 75 2.92 -11.44 1.78
N HIS A 76 3.75 -10.68 1.07
CA HIS A 76 5.06 -11.12 0.62
C HIS A 76 5.99 -11.49 1.80
N ALA A 77 5.99 -10.71 2.88
CA ALA A 77 6.76 -11.02 4.08
C ALA A 77 6.33 -12.34 4.73
N CYS A 78 5.02 -12.66 4.70
CA CYS A 78 4.52 -13.94 5.20
C CYS A 78 5.02 -15.15 4.38
N GLN A 79 5.48 -14.95 3.14
CA GLN A 79 6.13 -15.99 2.34
C GLN A 79 7.62 -16.19 2.71
N GLN A 80 8.17 -15.37 3.62
CA GLN A 80 9.56 -15.40 4.08
C GLN A 80 10.58 -15.37 2.93
N PRO A 81 10.49 -14.43 1.98
CA PRO A 81 11.38 -14.38 0.84
C PRO A 81 12.82 -14.13 1.28
N GLU A 82 13.76 -14.78 0.60
CA GLU A 82 15.18 -14.56 0.85
C GLU A 82 15.54 -13.08 0.65
N GLY A 83 16.39 -12.55 1.52
CA GLY A 83 16.90 -11.18 1.44
C GLY A 83 16.00 -10.10 1.99
N LEU A 84 14.74 -10.39 2.33
CA LEU A 84 13.87 -9.41 2.99
C LEU A 84 14.38 -9.13 4.41
N LYS A 85 14.74 -7.87 4.69
CA LYS A 85 15.22 -7.40 6.01
C LYS A 85 14.12 -6.83 6.87
N GLY A 86 13.07 -6.29 6.27
CA GLY A 86 11.93 -5.74 6.99
C GLY A 86 10.89 -5.13 6.06
N ILE A 87 9.75 -4.83 6.65
CA ILE A 87 8.66 -4.13 5.99
C ILE A 87 8.28 -2.87 6.76
N ILE A 88 7.98 -1.82 6.03
CA ILE A 88 7.42 -0.58 6.55
C ILE A 88 6.13 -0.32 5.79
N VAL A 89 5.00 -0.38 6.45
CA VAL A 89 3.70 -0.23 5.80
C VAL A 89 2.98 1.01 6.31
N GLU A 90 2.23 1.65 5.44
CA GLU A 90 1.40 2.81 5.77
C GLU A 90 -0.06 2.51 5.47
N GLY A 91 -0.94 2.67 6.46
CA GLY A 91 -2.38 2.58 6.26
C GLY A 91 -2.87 1.28 5.63
N SER A 92 -2.33 0.12 6.03
CA SER A 92 -2.52 -1.15 5.35
C SER A 92 -3.27 -2.17 6.21
N HIS A 93 -4.32 -2.78 5.67
CA HIS A 93 -5.20 -3.71 6.39
C HIS A 93 -4.61 -5.13 6.39
N PRO A 94 -4.48 -5.80 7.54
CA PRO A 94 -3.87 -7.14 7.63
C PRO A 94 -4.78 -8.28 7.15
N GLY A 95 -6.00 -8.01 6.78
CA GLY A 95 -7.01 -9.00 6.35
C GLY A 95 -8.28 -8.91 7.20
N LEU A 96 -9.42 -9.28 6.62
CA LEU A 96 -10.70 -9.36 7.32
C LEU A 96 -10.83 -10.73 8.01
N GLN A 97 -11.36 -10.73 9.22
CA GLN A 97 -11.58 -11.96 10.00
C GLN A 97 -13.02 -12.47 9.86
N ASP A 98 -13.99 -11.58 9.84
CA ASP A 98 -15.41 -11.91 9.79
C ASP A 98 -15.87 -12.26 8.37
N ALA A 99 -16.62 -13.35 8.23
CA ALA A 99 -17.12 -13.81 6.94
C ALA A 99 -18.18 -12.87 6.34
N GLY A 100 -18.98 -12.22 7.17
CA GLY A 100 -19.96 -11.21 6.75
C GLY A 100 -19.28 -9.96 6.20
N GLU A 101 -18.23 -9.48 6.88
CA GLU A 101 -17.41 -8.37 6.40
C GLU A 101 -16.72 -8.72 5.06
N ARG A 102 -16.19 -9.95 4.91
CA ARG A 102 -15.63 -10.41 3.64
C ARG A 102 -16.65 -10.38 2.52
N SER A 103 -17.85 -10.90 2.77
CA SER A 103 -18.94 -10.93 1.78
C SER A 103 -19.37 -9.52 1.38
N ALA A 104 -19.57 -8.63 2.35
CA ALA A 104 -19.93 -7.23 2.12
C ALA A 104 -18.81 -6.51 1.34
N ARG A 105 -17.55 -6.75 1.70
CA ARG A 105 -16.40 -6.18 1.01
C ARG A 105 -16.31 -6.66 -0.44
N LEU A 106 -16.49 -7.95 -0.69
CA LEU A 106 -16.48 -8.50 -2.05
C LEU A 106 -17.56 -7.87 -2.93
N ALA A 107 -18.78 -7.76 -2.39
CA ALA A 107 -19.88 -7.10 -3.10
C ALA A 107 -19.59 -5.61 -3.40
N SER A 108 -18.96 -4.92 -2.45
CA SER A 108 -18.54 -3.53 -2.63
C SER A 108 -17.45 -3.40 -3.70
N ASP A 109 -16.39 -4.19 -3.63
CA ASP A 109 -15.28 -4.12 -4.60
C ASP A 109 -15.74 -4.49 -6.02
N ARG A 110 -16.67 -5.45 -6.18
CA ARG A 110 -17.30 -5.77 -7.46
C ARG A 110 -18.13 -4.59 -8.04
N ARG A 111 -18.84 -3.84 -7.18
CA ARG A 111 -19.55 -2.63 -7.63
C ARG A 111 -18.58 -1.56 -8.13
N TRP A 112 -17.50 -1.30 -7.39
CA TRP A 112 -16.46 -0.38 -7.80
C TRP A 112 -15.76 -0.83 -9.09
N ALA A 113 -15.41 -2.10 -9.20
CA ALA A 113 -14.77 -2.67 -10.38
C ALA A 113 -15.67 -2.50 -11.64
N ARG A 114 -16.97 -2.72 -11.50
CA ARG A 114 -17.92 -2.45 -12.59
C ARG A 114 -17.89 -0.99 -12.99
N ARG A 115 -17.96 -0.07 -12.02
CA ARG A 115 -17.92 1.36 -12.28
C ARG A 115 -16.63 1.78 -13.00
N PHE A 116 -15.48 1.28 -12.53
CA PHE A 116 -14.20 1.54 -13.20
C PHE A 116 -14.16 1.04 -14.66
N ARG A 117 -14.89 -0.03 -14.99
CA ARG A 117 -14.98 -0.55 -16.37
C ARG A 117 -15.91 0.25 -17.26
N THR A 118 -16.95 0.85 -16.73
CA THR A 118 -18.09 1.31 -17.52
C THR A 118 -18.39 2.81 -17.42
N GLU A 119 -17.85 3.50 -16.42
CA GLU A 119 -18.10 4.92 -16.20
C GLU A 119 -16.85 5.77 -16.48
N ALA A 120 -17.03 7.06 -16.69
CA ALA A 120 -15.92 8.01 -16.77
C ALA A 120 -15.16 8.07 -15.45
N LEU A 121 -13.83 7.99 -15.51
CA LEU A 121 -13.00 7.82 -14.31
C LEU A 121 -13.04 9.02 -13.36
N ASP A 122 -13.23 10.22 -13.86
CA ASP A 122 -13.38 11.42 -13.04
C ASP A 122 -14.66 11.37 -12.18
N VAL A 123 -15.75 10.82 -12.73
CA VAL A 123 -16.99 10.55 -11.98
C VAL A 123 -16.76 9.49 -10.90
N VAL A 124 -16.14 8.36 -11.29
CA VAL A 124 -15.85 7.27 -10.33
C VAL A 124 -14.95 7.75 -9.21
N PHE A 125 -13.86 8.46 -9.51
CA PHE A 125 -12.94 8.95 -8.48
C PHE A 125 -13.52 10.09 -7.65
N THR A 126 -14.45 10.87 -8.17
CA THR A 126 -15.20 11.84 -7.36
C THR A 126 -15.95 11.14 -6.22
N ASP A 127 -16.59 10.02 -6.49
CA ASP A 127 -17.28 9.24 -5.46
C ASP A 127 -16.32 8.42 -4.62
N TRP A 128 -15.26 7.85 -5.22
CA TRP A 128 -14.24 7.10 -4.51
C TRP A 128 -13.59 7.90 -3.37
N TYR A 129 -13.25 9.15 -3.63
CA TYR A 129 -12.62 10.03 -2.65
C TYR A 129 -13.61 10.67 -1.65
N ARG A 130 -14.90 10.35 -1.74
CA ARG A 130 -15.90 10.66 -0.70
C ARG A 130 -15.97 9.59 0.40
N GLN A 131 -15.30 8.45 0.23
CA GLN A 131 -15.28 7.40 1.24
C GLN A 131 -14.67 7.94 2.56
N PRO A 132 -15.15 7.48 3.73
CA PRO A 132 -14.72 7.99 5.04
C PRO A 132 -13.20 7.95 5.27
N VAL A 133 -12.51 6.97 4.70
CA VAL A 133 -11.05 6.83 4.78
C VAL A 133 -10.28 8.03 4.23
N PHE A 134 -10.89 8.83 3.35
CA PHE A 134 -10.32 10.03 2.75
C PHE A 134 -10.87 11.34 3.36
N ALA A 135 -11.53 11.28 4.51
CA ALA A 135 -12.16 12.45 5.13
C ALA A 135 -11.17 13.55 5.52
N SER A 136 -9.90 13.21 5.77
CA SER A 136 -8.84 14.17 6.11
C SER A 136 -8.39 15.05 4.95
N LEU A 137 -8.63 14.62 3.71
CA LEU A 137 -8.22 15.38 2.52
C LEU A 137 -9.01 16.68 2.38
N THR A 138 -8.29 17.77 2.14
CA THR A 138 -8.92 19.02 1.73
C THR A 138 -9.51 18.90 0.31
N ASP A 139 -10.43 19.80 -0.05
CA ASP A 139 -11.03 19.79 -1.39
C ASP A 139 -9.96 19.96 -2.49
N VAL A 140 -8.94 20.77 -2.26
CA VAL A 140 -7.82 20.97 -3.20
C VAL A 140 -7.04 19.66 -3.41
N GLN A 141 -6.70 18.98 -2.32
CA GLN A 141 -6.01 17.68 -2.38
C GLN A 141 -6.87 16.62 -3.07
N ARG A 142 -8.16 16.57 -2.74
CA ARG A 142 -9.14 15.65 -3.35
C ARG A 142 -9.23 15.87 -4.85
N GLN A 143 -9.39 17.11 -5.29
CA GLN A 143 -9.48 17.45 -6.72
C GLN A 143 -8.17 17.14 -7.46
N ALA A 144 -7.02 17.37 -6.85
CA ALA A 144 -5.74 17.00 -7.42
C ALA A 144 -5.60 15.48 -7.61
N LEU A 145 -6.05 14.68 -6.63
CA LEU A 145 -6.06 13.22 -6.72
C LEU A 145 -7.04 12.74 -7.80
N ILE A 146 -8.25 13.27 -7.86
CA ILE A 146 -9.24 12.92 -8.91
C ILE A 146 -8.62 13.11 -10.29
N ARG A 147 -8.06 14.30 -10.58
CA ARG A 147 -7.40 14.57 -11.87
C ARG A 147 -6.25 13.60 -12.18
N LEU A 148 -5.44 13.31 -11.18
CA LEU A 148 -4.28 12.41 -11.35
C LEU A 148 -4.74 10.98 -11.63
N ARG A 149 -5.68 10.47 -10.83
CA ARG A 149 -6.14 9.07 -10.92
C ARG A 149 -7.02 8.80 -12.14
N SER A 150 -7.70 9.82 -12.65
CA SER A 150 -8.51 9.72 -13.89
C SER A 150 -7.68 9.45 -15.15
N GLN A 151 -6.35 9.52 -15.06
CA GLN A 151 -5.43 9.16 -16.15
C GLN A 151 -5.17 7.65 -16.26
N ASN A 152 -5.65 6.84 -15.31
CA ASN A 152 -5.51 5.39 -15.33
C ASN A 152 -6.38 4.73 -16.42
N ASN A 153 -6.15 3.44 -16.63
CA ASN A 153 -7.06 2.58 -17.40
C ASN A 153 -8.06 1.91 -16.46
N GLY A 154 -9.35 2.20 -16.64
CA GLY A 154 -10.40 1.71 -15.75
C GLY A 154 -10.55 0.19 -15.73
N ALA A 155 -10.36 -0.49 -16.88
CA ALA A 155 -10.40 -1.95 -16.95
C ALA A 155 -9.26 -2.59 -16.15
N ASN A 156 -8.07 -2.01 -16.21
CA ASN A 156 -6.90 -2.47 -15.46
C ASN A 156 -7.09 -2.25 -13.95
N LEU A 157 -7.62 -1.09 -13.55
CA LEU A 157 -7.96 -0.83 -12.14
C LEU A 157 -9.00 -1.83 -11.62
N ALA A 158 -10.03 -2.12 -12.42
CA ALA A 158 -11.07 -3.07 -12.04
C ALA A 158 -10.51 -4.48 -11.85
N MET A 159 -9.66 -4.94 -12.77
CA MET A 159 -8.97 -6.23 -12.68
C MET A 159 -8.13 -6.31 -11.39
N MET A 160 -7.33 -5.29 -11.13
CA MET A 160 -6.47 -5.27 -9.94
C MET A 160 -7.27 -5.19 -8.64
N LEU A 161 -8.37 -4.43 -8.61
CA LEU A 161 -9.25 -4.34 -7.46
C LEU A 161 -9.89 -5.69 -7.10
N GLU A 162 -10.30 -6.46 -8.12
CA GLU A 162 -10.88 -7.80 -7.93
C GLU A 162 -9.81 -8.81 -7.51
N ALA A 163 -8.65 -8.84 -8.19
CA ALA A 163 -7.54 -9.74 -7.89
C ALA A 163 -6.97 -9.56 -6.49
N THR A 164 -6.97 -8.31 -5.99
CA THR A 164 -6.42 -7.94 -4.68
C THR A 164 -7.47 -7.38 -3.72
N SER A 165 -8.74 -7.76 -3.90
CA SER A 165 -9.79 -7.37 -2.96
C SER A 165 -9.40 -7.76 -1.52
N LEU A 166 -9.72 -6.90 -0.57
CA LEU A 166 -9.52 -7.23 0.84
C LEU A 166 -10.37 -8.45 1.27
N ALA A 167 -11.43 -8.74 0.53
CA ALA A 167 -12.27 -9.92 0.77
C ALA A 167 -11.56 -11.24 0.45
N VAL A 168 -10.63 -11.26 -0.50
CA VAL A 168 -9.87 -12.46 -0.88
C VAL A 168 -8.51 -12.55 -0.18
N GLN A 169 -8.06 -11.46 0.43
CA GLN A 169 -6.84 -11.48 1.24
C GLN A 169 -7.04 -12.36 2.46
N PRO A 170 -6.10 -13.29 2.77
CA PRO A 170 -6.13 -14.01 4.03
C PRO A 170 -5.93 -13.06 5.22
N ASP A 171 -6.33 -13.46 6.42
CA ASP A 171 -5.90 -12.78 7.64
C ASP A 171 -4.41 -13.05 7.87
N LEU A 172 -3.61 -12.01 7.74
CA LEU A 172 -2.15 -12.10 7.83
C LEU A 172 -1.62 -11.99 9.26
N ARG A 173 -2.45 -11.66 10.26
CA ARG A 173 -2.01 -11.46 11.65
C ARG A 173 -1.24 -12.65 12.21
N PRO A 174 -1.71 -13.90 12.08
CA PRO A 174 -0.97 -15.05 12.61
C PRO A 174 0.39 -15.25 11.92
N ALA A 175 0.43 -15.12 10.59
CA ALA A 175 1.66 -15.29 9.82
C ALA A 175 2.67 -14.16 10.09
N LEU A 176 2.21 -12.92 10.19
CA LEU A 176 3.04 -11.76 10.53
C LEU A 176 3.62 -11.88 11.95
N SER A 177 2.84 -12.42 12.90
CA SER A 177 3.32 -12.66 14.27
C SER A 177 4.40 -13.73 14.36
N ALA A 178 4.38 -14.69 13.43
CA ALA A 178 5.38 -15.75 13.33
C ALA A 178 6.60 -15.35 12.44
N CYS A 179 6.52 -14.22 11.78
CA CYS A 179 7.57 -13.75 10.87
C CYS A 179 8.70 -13.06 11.66
N ASN A 180 9.95 -13.42 11.34
CA ASN A 180 11.13 -12.87 12.01
C ASN A 180 11.73 -11.62 11.33
N VAL A 181 10.99 -10.97 10.43
CA VAL A 181 11.45 -9.73 9.80
C VAL A 181 11.06 -8.51 10.63
N ALA A 182 11.85 -7.45 10.55
CA ALA A 182 11.48 -6.18 11.18
C ALA A 182 10.18 -5.64 10.57
N PHE A 183 9.25 -5.23 11.44
CA PHE A 183 7.95 -4.74 11.01
C PHE A 183 7.65 -3.40 11.67
N ASP A 184 7.53 -2.37 10.85
CA ASP A 184 7.18 -1.01 11.24
C ASP A 184 5.90 -0.57 10.54
N TYR A 185 4.98 0.07 11.28
CA TYR A 185 3.67 0.47 10.78
C TYR A 185 3.45 1.97 10.97
N LEU A 186 3.27 2.70 9.86
CA LEU A 186 2.96 4.12 9.83
C LEU A 186 1.45 4.32 9.68
N TYR A 187 0.90 5.26 10.43
CA TYR A 187 -0.49 5.69 10.28
C TYR A 187 -0.61 7.19 10.53
N GLY A 188 -1.52 7.84 9.83
CA GLY A 188 -1.82 9.24 10.11
C GLY A 188 -2.53 9.39 11.46
N GLU A 189 -2.17 10.40 12.23
CA GLU A 189 -2.75 10.70 13.54
C GLU A 189 -4.29 10.80 13.51
N ARG A 190 -4.85 11.24 12.37
CA ARG A 190 -6.30 11.42 12.15
C ARG A 190 -6.98 10.18 11.57
N ASP A 191 -6.24 9.09 11.32
CA ASP A 191 -6.76 7.83 10.78
C ASP A 191 -7.03 6.83 11.91
N GLU A 192 -8.11 7.04 12.66
CA GLU A 192 -8.47 6.20 13.80
C GLU A 192 -8.64 4.73 13.42
N LYS A 193 -9.12 4.44 12.21
CA LYS A 193 -9.27 3.06 11.73
C LYS A 193 -7.92 2.35 11.65
N PHE A 194 -6.95 2.94 10.98
CA PHE A 194 -5.65 2.29 10.77
C PHE A 194 -4.74 2.40 11.99
N LYS A 195 -4.95 3.37 12.86
CA LYS A 195 -4.38 3.40 14.22
C LYS A 195 -4.84 2.19 15.05
N ALA A 196 -6.14 1.87 15.04
CA ALA A 196 -6.68 0.70 15.73
C ALA A 196 -6.13 -0.61 15.13
N LEU A 197 -6.11 -0.75 13.80
CA LEU A 197 -5.55 -1.91 13.12
C LEU A 197 -4.05 -2.11 13.40
N ALA A 198 -3.28 -1.03 13.45
CA ALA A 198 -1.86 -1.09 13.83
C ALA A 198 -1.65 -1.62 15.25
N ALA A 199 -2.60 -1.39 16.16
CA ALA A 199 -2.54 -1.88 17.52
C ALA A 199 -2.76 -3.40 17.64
N GLU A 200 -3.35 -4.03 16.62
CA GLU A 200 -3.58 -5.48 16.57
C GLU A 200 -2.33 -6.26 16.06
N LEU A 201 -1.31 -5.54 15.61
CA LEU A 201 -0.14 -6.13 14.96
C LEU A 201 1.11 -6.05 15.85
N HIS A 202 1.98 -7.06 15.75
CA HIS A 202 3.31 -7.04 16.37
C HIS A 202 4.28 -6.17 15.56
N ALA A 203 3.93 -4.89 15.41
CA ALA A 203 4.71 -3.91 14.66
C ALA A 203 5.13 -2.74 15.56
N VAL A 204 6.27 -2.13 15.28
CA VAL A 204 6.62 -0.82 15.85
C VAL A 204 5.76 0.23 15.16
N ARG A 205 5.04 1.01 15.94
CA ARG A 205 4.00 1.93 15.45
C ARG A 205 4.51 3.37 15.41
N HIS A 206 4.25 4.06 14.32
CA HIS A 206 4.67 5.43 14.07
C HIS A 206 3.46 6.28 13.67
N ALA A 207 3.04 7.17 14.54
CA ALA A 207 1.98 8.15 14.23
C ALA A 207 2.58 9.31 13.42
N ILE A 208 1.96 9.63 12.30
CA ILE A 208 2.34 10.78 11.47
C ILE A 208 1.41 11.95 11.81
N PRO A 209 1.92 13.02 12.44
CA PRO A 209 1.10 14.13 12.90
C PRO A 209 0.44 14.87 11.73
N HIS A 210 -0.76 15.38 12.00
CA HIS A 210 -1.57 16.18 11.08
C HIS A 210 -1.97 15.47 9.77
N ALA A 211 -1.84 14.15 9.70
CA ALA A 211 -2.13 13.34 8.52
C ALA A 211 -3.28 12.35 8.79
N GLY A 212 -3.99 12.00 7.72
CA GLY A 212 -4.96 10.89 7.68
C GLY A 212 -4.40 9.70 6.90
N HIS A 213 -5.24 9.09 6.07
CA HIS A 213 -4.90 7.85 5.38
C HIS A 213 -3.77 7.98 4.34
N ASN A 214 -3.61 9.16 3.75
CA ASN A 214 -2.55 9.45 2.76
C ASN A 214 -1.37 10.19 3.43
N ALA A 215 -0.83 9.66 4.52
CA ALA A 215 0.16 10.36 5.35
C ALA A 215 1.41 10.79 4.55
N HIS A 216 1.90 9.96 3.63
CA HIS A 216 3.02 10.27 2.74
C HIS A 216 2.75 11.47 1.79
N ARG A 217 1.47 11.82 1.54
CA ARG A 217 1.05 12.99 0.77
C ARG A 217 0.69 14.19 1.65
N GLU A 218 0.07 13.92 2.80
CA GLU A 218 -0.39 14.95 3.71
C GLU A 218 0.76 15.55 4.54
N ASN A 219 1.76 14.73 4.87
CA ASN A 219 2.96 15.17 5.62
C ASN A 219 4.23 14.42 5.16
N PRO A 220 4.68 14.61 3.91
CA PRO A 220 5.79 13.85 3.32
C PRO A 220 7.12 14.03 4.06
N ALA A 221 7.37 15.21 4.65
CA ALA A 221 8.59 15.48 5.39
C ALA A 221 8.73 14.61 6.64
N VAL A 222 7.64 14.47 7.41
CA VAL A 222 7.65 13.63 8.61
C VAL A 222 7.70 12.15 8.24
N VAL A 223 7.01 11.72 7.18
CA VAL A 223 7.11 10.35 6.70
C VAL A 223 8.54 10.03 6.27
N ALA A 224 9.21 10.92 5.53
CA ALA A 224 10.61 10.74 5.15
C ALA A 224 11.55 10.65 6.37
N ALA A 225 11.37 11.53 7.34
CA ALA A 225 12.15 11.51 8.59
C ALA A 225 11.93 10.20 9.38
N SER A 226 10.70 9.73 9.47
CA SER A 226 10.35 8.46 10.12
C SER A 226 11.01 7.27 9.41
N LEU A 227 10.91 7.20 8.08
CA LEU A 227 11.57 6.16 7.30
C LEU A 227 13.10 6.18 7.49
N ALA A 228 13.73 7.36 7.43
CA ALA A 228 15.16 7.49 7.65
C ALA A 228 15.58 7.03 9.05
N GLN A 229 14.80 7.36 10.08
CA GLN A 229 15.04 6.92 11.44
C GLN A 229 14.91 5.41 11.59
N ILE A 230 13.84 4.82 11.06
CA ILE A 230 13.62 3.36 11.08
C ILE A 230 14.79 2.65 10.43
N LEU A 231 15.11 2.99 9.18
CA LEU A 231 16.18 2.36 8.44
C LEU A 231 17.54 2.50 9.14
N ARG A 232 17.84 3.66 9.70
CA ARG A 232 19.09 3.89 10.44
C ARG A 232 19.22 2.99 11.66
N LEU A 233 18.15 2.82 12.44
CA LEU A 233 18.14 1.97 13.63
C LEU A 233 18.27 0.50 13.22
N ARG A 234 17.44 0.04 12.30
CA ARG A 234 17.37 -1.35 11.90
C ARG A 234 18.61 -1.86 11.14
N ILE A 235 19.25 -1.00 10.34
CA ILE A 235 20.48 -1.36 9.61
C ILE A 235 21.67 -1.45 10.57
N LYS A 236 21.73 -0.59 11.60
CA LYS A 236 22.79 -0.67 12.63
C LYS A 236 22.70 -1.94 13.48
N ASP A 237 21.49 -2.40 13.78
CA ASP A 237 21.26 -3.61 14.57
C ASP A 237 21.57 -4.91 13.76
N SER A 238 21.84 -4.78 12.45
CA SER A 238 22.11 -5.90 11.53
C SER A 238 23.60 -6.06 11.17
N LEU A 239 24.45 -5.14 11.66
CA LEU A 239 25.92 -5.14 11.52
C LEU A 239 26.58 -5.65 12.78
#